data_3625927a2eb09e0803fed6c36b269d01
#
_entry.id   3625927a2eb09e0803fed6c36b269d01
#
_cell.length_a   1.000
_cell.length_b   1.000
_cell.length_c   1.000
_cell.angle_alpha   90.00
_cell.angle_beta   90.00
_cell.angle_gamma   90.00
#
_symmetry.space_group_name_H-M   'P 1'
#
loop_
_entity.id
_entity.type
_entity.pdbx_description
1 polymer ?
#
loop_
_entity_poly.entity_id
_entity_poly.type
_entity_poly.pdbx_seq_one_letter_code
_entity_poly.pdbx_strand_id
1 'polypeptide(L)'
;APDTYKVSATYADEFRGGTYMTFYGIDASRKARALGEAIFKAARRVFRNAGLADFSETSIELLGTETHYGAFSKVKNSREIVMKIAVKHPDIGGIGIFLKEAVGLGLATPPGLSGFAGSRPSPSPVVRLFSYTVPKAQVQVKILLGDEVISCDEVYGEVLNIKAISRPKTPTADRSLQMVKVPLIALAWGRSGDKGDKANIGIIARKQEYLPYICAALTEAIVRKRFAHFLSNSKKGNVERYLLPASNAINFLLHDVLGGGGVASIRNDAQGKGYAQLLLSCPISVPTAIAETLS
;
A
#
# COMPACT_ATOMS: atom_id res chain seq x y z
N ALA A 1 11.12 -4.37 -29.68
CA ALA A 1 11.59 -4.57 -28.29
C ALA A 1 12.58 -3.45 -27.94
N PRO A 2 12.66 -2.98 -26.68
CA PRO A 2 13.64 -1.98 -26.31
C PRO A 2 15.08 -2.50 -26.47
N ASP A 3 16.03 -1.58 -26.60
CA ASP A 3 17.47 -1.86 -26.70
C ASP A 3 18.15 -2.12 -25.34
N THR A 4 17.35 -2.07 -24.26
CA THR A 4 17.80 -2.27 -22.88
C THR A 4 17.06 -3.40 -22.20
N TYR A 5 17.73 -4.06 -21.25
CA TYR A 5 17.11 -4.90 -20.22
C TYR A 5 16.82 -4.11 -18.96
N LYS A 6 15.69 -4.41 -18.31
CA LYS A 6 15.42 -3.95 -16.95
C LYS A 6 16.11 -4.89 -15.96
N VAL A 7 16.94 -4.32 -15.10
CA VAL A 7 17.55 -5.02 -13.97
C VAL A 7 16.82 -4.62 -12.70
N SER A 8 16.52 -5.59 -11.86
CA SER A 8 16.00 -5.39 -10.51
C SER A 8 17.00 -5.93 -9.50
N ALA A 9 17.59 -5.01 -8.72
CA ALA A 9 18.54 -5.32 -7.67
C ALA A 9 17.92 -5.05 -6.30
N THR A 10 18.33 -5.81 -5.30
CA THR A 10 17.95 -5.58 -3.91
C THR A 10 19.18 -5.27 -3.06
N TYR A 11 19.00 -4.39 -2.06
CA TYR A 11 20.03 -4.08 -1.08
C TYR A 11 19.39 -3.84 0.31
N ALA A 12 20.17 -4.05 1.36
CA ALA A 12 19.76 -3.75 2.73
C ALA A 12 20.48 -2.48 3.19
N ASP A 13 19.76 -1.53 3.81
CA ASP A 13 20.32 -0.25 4.23
C ASP A 13 20.01 0.14 5.68
N GLU A 14 19.04 -0.46 6.28
CA GLU A 14 18.61 -0.21 7.66
C GLU A 14 17.91 -1.44 8.24
N PHE A 15 17.43 -1.34 9.49
CA PHE A 15 16.70 -2.41 10.18
C PHE A 15 15.29 -1.97 10.51
N ARG A 16 14.39 -2.94 10.67
CA ARG A 16 13.03 -2.74 11.12
C ARG A 16 12.66 -3.71 12.23
N GLY A 17 11.70 -3.31 13.05
CA GLY A 17 11.08 -4.17 14.05
C GLY A 17 9.71 -3.66 14.40
N GLY A 18 8.88 -4.55 14.94
CA GLY A 18 7.52 -4.20 15.32
C GLY A 18 6.85 -5.32 16.08
N THR A 19 5.70 -5.00 16.66
CA THR A 19 4.88 -5.97 17.39
C THR A 19 3.40 -5.63 17.29
N TYR A 20 2.56 -6.59 17.65
CA TYR A 20 1.13 -6.43 17.78
C TYR A 20 0.73 -6.54 19.26
N MET A 21 -0.16 -5.66 19.70
CA MET A 21 -0.71 -5.64 21.06
C MET A 21 -2.22 -5.42 20.97
N THR A 22 -2.99 -6.24 21.69
CA THR A 22 -4.47 -6.14 21.71
C THR A 22 -4.91 -5.30 22.89
N PHE A 23 -5.90 -4.43 22.66
CA PHE A 23 -6.49 -3.60 23.70
C PHE A 23 -7.99 -3.81 23.76
N TYR A 24 -8.51 -3.90 25.00
CA TYR A 24 -9.91 -4.16 25.27
C TYR A 24 -10.54 -3.02 26.09
N GLY A 25 -11.87 -2.94 25.98
CA GLY A 25 -12.74 -2.13 26.82
C GLY A 25 -12.86 -0.67 26.38
N ILE A 26 -13.29 0.16 27.30
CA ILE A 26 -13.52 1.59 27.07
C ILE A 26 -12.21 2.26 26.68
N ASP A 27 -12.27 3.15 25.68
CA ASP A 27 -11.12 3.93 25.18
C ASP A 27 -9.95 3.07 24.65
N ALA A 28 -10.20 1.83 24.17
CA ALA A 28 -9.15 0.94 23.68
C ALA A 28 -8.20 1.63 22.70
N SER A 29 -8.72 2.38 21.73
CA SER A 29 -7.93 3.12 20.73
C SER A 29 -7.05 4.21 21.35
N ARG A 30 -7.58 4.93 22.35
CA ARG A 30 -6.84 6.02 23.02
C ARG A 30 -5.73 5.45 23.91
N LYS A 31 -6.01 4.36 24.64
CA LYS A 31 -5.01 3.63 25.44
C LYS A 31 -3.89 3.09 24.57
N ALA A 32 -4.22 2.44 23.45
CA ALA A 32 -3.24 1.90 22.51
C ALA A 32 -2.34 2.99 21.93
N ARG A 33 -2.90 4.09 21.48
CA ARG A 33 -2.10 5.23 20.95
C ARG A 33 -1.20 5.81 22.02
N ALA A 34 -1.70 6.06 23.23
CA ALA A 34 -0.92 6.60 24.33
C ALA A 34 0.26 5.69 24.69
N LEU A 35 0.07 4.36 24.73
CA LEU A 35 1.17 3.42 24.95
C LEU A 35 2.19 3.48 23.79
N GLY A 36 1.73 3.45 22.55
CA GLY A 36 2.64 3.50 21.38
C GLY A 36 3.52 4.75 21.37
N GLU A 37 2.95 5.91 21.65
CA GLU A 37 3.68 7.16 21.78
C GLU A 37 4.65 7.17 22.97
N ALA A 38 4.25 6.57 24.10
CA ALA A 38 5.12 6.42 25.25
C ALA A 38 6.32 5.52 24.95
N ILE A 39 6.13 4.41 24.23
CA ILE A 39 7.20 3.52 23.76
C ILE A 39 8.22 4.29 22.91
N PHE A 40 7.77 5.06 21.92
CA PHE A 40 8.66 5.87 21.09
C PHE A 40 9.44 6.89 21.93
N LYS A 41 8.76 7.56 22.85
CA LYS A 41 9.40 8.54 23.77
C LYS A 41 10.46 7.90 24.66
N ALA A 42 10.17 6.71 25.21
CA ALA A 42 11.11 5.97 26.05
C ALA A 42 12.33 5.51 25.26
N ALA A 43 12.15 4.91 24.09
CA ALA A 43 13.24 4.50 23.21
C ALA A 43 14.13 5.68 22.81
N ARG A 44 13.55 6.83 22.41
CA ARG A 44 14.29 8.05 22.09
C ARG A 44 15.11 8.58 23.25
N ARG A 45 14.62 8.43 24.49
CA ARG A 45 15.40 8.79 25.68
C ARG A 45 16.65 7.92 25.80
N VAL A 46 16.51 6.62 25.59
CA VAL A 46 17.65 5.68 25.61
C VAL A 46 18.62 5.98 24.47
N PHE A 47 18.12 6.29 23.26
CA PHE A 47 18.97 6.67 22.12
C PHE A 47 19.85 7.88 22.44
N ARG A 48 19.27 8.95 23.00
CA ARG A 48 20.06 10.14 23.40
C ARG A 48 21.16 9.79 24.40
N ASN A 49 20.87 8.94 25.39
CA ASN A 49 21.86 8.56 26.40
C ASN A 49 22.96 7.64 25.82
N ALA A 50 22.66 6.88 24.79
CA ALA A 50 23.58 5.97 24.11
C ALA A 50 24.29 6.60 22.89
N GLY A 51 23.99 7.84 22.54
CA GLY A 51 24.56 8.49 21.36
C GLY A 51 24.06 7.92 20.02
N LEU A 52 22.91 7.24 20.01
CA LEU A 52 22.31 6.68 18.80
C LEU A 52 21.45 7.71 18.06
N ALA A 53 21.30 7.54 16.75
CA ALA A 53 20.39 8.30 15.93
C ALA A 53 18.92 8.08 16.34
N ASP A 54 18.00 8.96 15.91
CA ASP A 54 16.55 8.72 16.05
C ASP A 54 16.06 7.67 15.04
N PHE A 55 14.83 7.21 15.20
CA PHE A 55 14.13 6.39 14.22
C PHE A 55 14.10 7.08 12.85
N SER A 56 14.36 6.33 11.80
CA SER A 56 14.17 6.80 10.42
C SER A 56 12.69 6.80 10.01
N GLU A 57 11.89 5.89 10.59
CA GLU A 57 10.45 5.83 10.39
C GLU A 57 9.75 5.23 11.62
N THR A 58 8.56 5.72 11.95
CA THR A 58 7.71 5.16 13.02
C THR A 58 6.28 4.98 12.50
N SER A 59 5.59 3.93 12.96
CA SER A 59 4.22 3.65 12.56
C SER A 59 3.41 3.10 13.73
N ILE A 60 2.21 3.65 13.95
CA ILE A 60 1.15 3.09 14.81
C ILE A 60 -0.09 2.94 13.97
N GLU A 61 -0.57 1.72 13.82
CA GLU A 61 -1.80 1.39 13.13
C GLU A 61 -2.75 0.68 14.11
N LEU A 62 -3.96 1.22 14.26
CA LEU A 62 -4.98 0.69 15.16
C LEU A 62 -5.98 -0.13 14.35
N LEU A 63 -5.72 -1.42 14.21
CA LEU A 63 -6.59 -2.33 13.47
C LEU A 63 -7.88 -2.57 14.26
N GLY A 64 -9.02 -2.53 13.56
CA GLY A 64 -10.35 -2.53 14.19
C GLY A 64 -10.99 -1.14 14.34
N THR A 65 -10.23 -0.07 13.99
CA THR A 65 -10.76 1.32 13.96
C THR A 65 -10.82 1.90 12.55
N GLU A 66 -10.74 1.07 11.54
CA GLU A 66 -10.66 1.49 10.13
C GLU A 66 -9.50 2.47 9.83
N THR A 67 -8.34 2.29 10.48
CA THR A 67 -7.14 3.13 10.26
C THR A 67 -6.80 3.27 8.77
N HIS A 68 -6.96 2.20 7.98
CA HIS A 68 -6.67 2.21 6.55
C HIS A 68 -7.68 3.00 5.70
N TYR A 69 -8.83 3.35 6.25
CA TYR A 69 -9.81 4.23 5.58
C TYR A 69 -9.48 5.72 5.75
N GLY A 70 -8.56 6.08 6.64
CA GLY A 70 -8.14 7.46 6.88
C GLY A 70 -9.32 8.38 7.20
N ALA A 71 -9.46 9.48 6.47
CA ALA A 71 -10.57 10.44 6.65
C ALA A 71 -11.97 9.86 6.32
N PHE A 72 -12.06 8.66 5.76
CA PHE A 72 -13.31 7.98 5.42
C PHE A 72 -13.69 6.88 6.41
N SER A 73 -12.96 6.76 7.53
CA SER A 73 -13.32 5.86 8.62
C SER A 73 -14.71 6.20 9.18
N LYS A 74 -15.49 5.16 9.46
CA LYS A 74 -16.83 5.25 10.08
C LYS A 74 -16.84 4.79 11.52
N VAL A 75 -15.82 4.03 11.93
CA VAL A 75 -15.69 3.49 13.29
C VAL A 75 -15.13 4.55 14.21
N LYS A 76 -15.88 4.89 15.28
CA LYS A 76 -15.47 5.89 16.27
C LYS A 76 -14.98 5.27 17.59
N ASN A 77 -15.64 4.22 18.08
CA ASN A 77 -15.42 3.64 19.40
C ASN A 77 -15.40 2.11 19.33
N SER A 78 -14.30 1.53 18.91
CA SER A 78 -14.09 0.09 19.00
C SER A 78 -13.63 -0.27 20.42
N ARG A 79 -14.22 -1.32 21.01
CA ARG A 79 -13.87 -1.84 22.34
C ARG A 79 -12.87 -2.99 22.29
N GLU A 80 -12.48 -3.38 21.09
CA GLU A 80 -11.48 -4.41 20.83
C GLU A 80 -10.66 -4.02 19.59
N ILE A 81 -9.37 -3.80 19.78
CA ILE A 81 -8.47 -3.37 18.71
C ILE A 81 -7.12 -4.06 18.82
N VAL A 82 -6.42 -4.14 17.70
CA VAL A 82 -5.02 -4.53 17.67
C VAL A 82 -4.18 -3.33 17.27
N MET A 83 -3.31 -2.88 18.17
CA MET A 83 -2.26 -1.93 17.83
C MET A 83 -1.11 -2.67 17.16
N LYS A 84 -0.82 -2.32 15.91
CA LYS A 84 0.44 -2.66 15.28
C LYS A 84 1.36 -1.46 15.43
N ILE A 85 2.51 -1.66 16.09
CA ILE A 85 3.55 -0.64 16.26
C ILE A 85 4.83 -1.13 15.61
N ALA A 86 5.47 -0.30 14.79
CA ALA A 86 6.70 -0.66 14.09
C ALA A 86 7.58 0.56 13.82
N VAL A 87 8.87 0.31 13.69
CA VAL A 87 9.90 1.33 13.46
C VAL A 87 10.93 0.86 12.46
N LYS A 88 11.65 1.83 11.86
CA LYS A 88 12.92 1.63 11.19
C LYS A 88 14.03 2.39 11.92
N HIS A 89 15.24 1.85 11.89
CA HIS A 89 16.40 2.46 12.51
C HIS A 89 17.68 2.04 11.74
N PRO A 90 18.66 2.94 11.57
CA PRO A 90 19.92 2.59 10.88
C PRO A 90 20.74 1.54 11.62
N ASP A 91 20.62 1.45 12.95
CA ASP A 91 21.34 0.49 13.79
C ASP A 91 20.39 -0.59 14.34
N ILE A 92 20.80 -1.85 14.23
CA ILE A 92 20.07 -3.01 14.76
C ILE A 92 19.83 -2.92 16.27
N GLY A 93 20.78 -2.34 17.03
CA GLY A 93 20.67 -2.10 18.48
C GLY A 93 19.53 -1.14 18.81
N GLY A 94 19.27 -0.14 17.95
CA GLY A 94 18.12 0.76 18.08
C GLY A 94 16.80 0.03 18.01
N ILE A 95 16.67 -0.95 17.12
CA ILE A 95 15.47 -1.82 17.08
C ILE A 95 15.36 -2.67 18.35
N GLY A 96 16.48 -3.21 18.85
CA GLY A 96 16.53 -3.98 20.10
C GLY A 96 16.05 -3.15 21.31
N ILE A 97 16.48 -1.90 21.41
CA ILE A 97 16.02 -0.94 22.43
C ILE A 97 14.52 -0.70 22.32
N PHE A 98 14.01 -0.40 21.13
CA PHE A 98 12.58 -0.20 20.89
C PHE A 98 11.75 -1.41 21.35
N LEU A 99 12.13 -2.62 20.96
CA LEU A 99 11.42 -3.85 21.34
C LEU A 99 11.46 -4.11 22.86
N LYS A 100 12.58 -3.79 23.51
CA LYS A 100 12.70 -3.88 24.98
C LYS A 100 11.78 -2.89 25.69
N GLU A 101 11.75 -1.64 25.25
CA GLU A 101 10.86 -0.62 25.81
C GLU A 101 9.38 -0.97 25.59
N ALA A 102 9.02 -1.55 24.42
CA ALA A 102 7.66 -2.00 24.12
C ALA A 102 7.17 -3.07 25.12
N VAL A 103 8.02 -4.04 25.46
CA VAL A 103 7.70 -5.08 26.46
C VAL A 103 7.63 -4.47 27.86
N GLY A 104 8.61 -3.65 28.25
CA GLY A 104 8.66 -3.05 29.58
C GLY A 104 7.48 -2.15 29.89
N LEU A 105 7.13 -1.26 28.98
CA LEU A 105 5.98 -0.34 29.12
C LEU A 105 4.62 -1.05 29.02
N GLY A 106 4.57 -2.23 28.39
CA GLY A 106 3.37 -3.06 28.39
C GLY A 106 2.88 -3.40 29.80
N LEU A 107 3.77 -3.51 30.80
CA LEU A 107 3.43 -3.75 32.20
C LEU A 107 2.93 -2.48 32.94
N ALA A 108 3.18 -1.30 32.39
CA ALA A 108 2.81 -0.01 32.98
C ALA A 108 1.67 0.70 32.22
N THR A 109 0.99 -0.03 31.34
CA THR A 109 -0.11 0.50 30.53
C THR A 109 -1.44 0.51 31.30
N PRO A 110 -2.43 1.37 30.91
CA PRO A 110 -3.79 1.28 31.43
C PRO A 110 -4.41 -0.12 31.22
N PRO A 111 -5.30 -0.58 32.10
CA PRO A 111 -5.90 -1.91 32.01
C PRO A 111 -6.55 -2.20 30.64
N GLY A 112 -6.42 -3.45 30.18
CA GLY A 112 -6.99 -3.92 28.93
C GLY A 112 -5.99 -4.32 27.87
N LEU A 113 -4.69 -4.23 28.15
CA LEU A 113 -3.66 -4.80 27.26
C LEU A 113 -3.64 -6.32 27.36
N SER A 114 -3.54 -6.97 26.24
CA SER A 114 -3.30 -8.41 26.09
C SER A 114 -2.49 -8.68 24.82
N GLY A 115 -2.14 -9.94 24.61
CA GLY A 115 -1.44 -10.39 23.40
C GLY A 115 -1.24 -11.89 23.38
N PHE A 116 -0.87 -12.41 22.23
CA PHE A 116 -0.51 -13.81 22.08
C PHE A 116 0.91 -14.02 22.63
N ALA A 117 1.06 -14.98 23.53
CA ALA A 117 2.34 -15.36 24.10
C ALA A 117 3.13 -16.23 23.11
N GLY A 118 3.84 -15.57 22.19
CA GLY A 118 4.70 -16.19 21.20
C GLY A 118 6.18 -15.89 21.43
N SER A 119 7.00 -16.09 20.41
CA SER A 119 8.40 -15.69 20.43
C SER A 119 8.55 -14.16 20.50
N ARG A 120 9.62 -13.67 21.13
CA ARG A 120 9.92 -12.24 21.16
C ARG A 120 10.17 -11.74 19.73
N PRO A 121 9.58 -10.61 19.32
CA PRO A 121 9.92 -10.00 18.06
C PRO A 121 11.41 -9.71 17.97
N SER A 122 11.99 -9.90 16.78
CA SER A 122 13.41 -9.67 16.52
C SER A 122 13.60 -8.63 15.42
N PRO A 123 14.72 -7.90 15.40
CA PRO A 123 15.09 -7.04 14.30
C PRO A 123 15.21 -7.82 12.98
N SER A 124 14.85 -7.18 11.88
CA SER A 124 15.09 -7.71 10.52
C SER A 124 15.64 -6.60 9.62
N PRO A 125 16.46 -6.94 8.61
CA PRO A 125 16.94 -5.95 7.66
C PRO A 125 15.77 -5.38 6.84
N VAL A 126 15.87 -4.10 6.46
CA VAL A 126 15.02 -3.47 5.45
C VAL A 126 15.64 -3.72 4.09
N VAL A 127 14.94 -4.46 3.24
CA VAL A 127 15.39 -4.75 1.88
C VAL A 127 14.70 -3.78 0.93
N ARG A 128 15.49 -3.05 0.13
CA ARG A 128 14.96 -2.12 -0.87
C ARG A 128 15.15 -2.68 -2.27
N LEU A 129 14.20 -2.39 -3.12
CA LEU A 129 14.26 -2.70 -4.54
C LEU A 129 14.78 -1.47 -5.30
N PHE A 130 15.82 -1.66 -6.08
CA PHE A 130 16.34 -0.69 -7.04
C PHE A 130 16.23 -1.25 -8.44
N SER A 131 15.67 -0.48 -9.36
CA SER A 131 15.54 -0.91 -10.77
C SER A 131 16.22 0.10 -11.68
N TYR A 132 17.00 -0.43 -12.64
CA TYR A 132 17.69 0.36 -13.67
C TYR A 132 17.68 -0.38 -15.00
N THR A 133 18.11 0.28 -16.05
CA THR A 133 18.22 -0.33 -17.38
C THR A 133 19.67 -0.50 -17.77
N VAL A 134 19.99 -1.61 -18.44
CA VAL A 134 21.32 -1.93 -18.98
C VAL A 134 21.19 -2.12 -20.49
N PRO A 135 22.09 -1.55 -21.33
CA PRO A 135 22.10 -1.85 -22.74
C PRO A 135 22.23 -3.36 -22.98
N LYS A 136 21.42 -3.91 -23.89
CA LYS A 136 21.44 -5.33 -24.22
C LYS A 136 22.84 -5.80 -24.65
N ALA A 137 23.53 -4.97 -25.41
CA ALA A 137 24.91 -5.26 -25.89
C ALA A 137 25.91 -5.52 -24.75
N GLN A 138 25.62 -5.16 -23.50
CA GLN A 138 26.45 -5.43 -22.32
C GLN A 138 26.12 -6.75 -21.63
N VAL A 139 25.07 -7.45 -22.07
CA VAL A 139 24.58 -8.68 -21.43
C VAL A 139 24.65 -9.83 -22.43
N GLN A 140 25.54 -10.77 -22.21
CA GLN A 140 25.62 -11.97 -23.04
C GLN A 140 24.58 -12.99 -22.59
N VAL A 141 23.56 -13.22 -23.43
CA VAL A 141 22.55 -14.24 -23.19
C VAL A 141 23.05 -15.60 -23.63
N LYS A 142 22.94 -16.61 -22.75
CA LYS A 142 23.34 -17.99 -23.02
C LYS A 142 22.22 -18.94 -22.63
N ILE A 143 22.01 -19.99 -23.43
CA ILE A 143 21.17 -21.11 -23.10
C ILE A 143 22.06 -22.26 -22.64
N LEU A 144 21.76 -22.84 -21.49
CA LEU A 144 22.43 -24.01 -20.97
C LEU A 144 21.50 -25.22 -21.20
N LEU A 145 21.95 -26.19 -21.99
CA LEU A 145 21.20 -27.42 -22.26
C LEU A 145 22.09 -28.62 -21.90
N GLY A 146 21.93 -29.16 -20.71
CA GLY A 146 22.88 -30.12 -20.15
C GLY A 146 24.30 -29.50 -20.06
N ASP A 147 25.28 -30.11 -20.70
CA ASP A 147 26.66 -29.63 -20.76
C ASP A 147 26.91 -28.67 -21.92
N GLU A 148 25.94 -28.45 -22.80
CA GLU A 148 26.04 -27.59 -23.96
C GLU A 148 25.70 -26.14 -23.59
N VAL A 149 26.54 -25.19 -24.08
CA VAL A 149 26.33 -23.75 -23.95
C VAL A 149 26.07 -23.15 -25.31
N ILE A 150 24.84 -22.70 -25.54
CA ILE A 150 24.44 -22.09 -26.82
C ILE A 150 24.37 -20.57 -26.63
N SER A 151 25.08 -19.82 -27.45
CA SER A 151 24.98 -18.37 -27.51
C SER A 151 23.69 -17.98 -28.23
N CYS A 152 22.95 -17.02 -27.68
CA CYS A 152 21.80 -16.43 -28.34
C CYS A 152 22.16 -15.07 -28.94
N ASP A 153 21.87 -14.92 -30.24
CA ASP A 153 21.89 -13.61 -30.87
C ASP A 153 20.72 -12.76 -30.34
N GLU A 154 21.01 -11.53 -29.96
CA GLU A 154 20.00 -10.63 -29.46
C GLU A 154 19.17 -10.04 -30.61
N VAL A 155 17.84 -10.12 -30.46
CA VAL A 155 16.92 -9.45 -31.37
C VAL A 155 16.68 -8.02 -30.86
N TYR A 156 17.18 -7.05 -31.61
CA TYR A 156 16.85 -5.64 -31.40
C TYR A 156 15.59 -5.32 -32.18
N GLY A 157 14.60 -4.77 -31.49
CA GLY A 157 13.39 -4.24 -32.10
C GLY A 157 13.40 -2.72 -32.14
N GLU A 158 12.45 -2.14 -32.86
CA GLU A 158 12.28 -0.69 -32.85
C GLU A 158 11.88 -0.18 -31.46
N VAL A 159 12.41 0.99 -31.09
CA VAL A 159 12.04 1.66 -29.84
C VAL A 159 10.59 2.11 -29.91
N LEU A 160 9.77 1.61 -29.01
CA LEU A 160 8.37 1.98 -28.94
C LEU A 160 8.21 3.48 -28.64
N ASN A 161 7.60 4.21 -29.57
CA ASN A 161 7.24 5.60 -29.32
C ASN A 161 5.96 5.66 -28.45
N ILE A 162 6.15 5.77 -27.14
CA ILE A 162 5.04 5.83 -26.15
C ILE A 162 4.10 7.01 -26.44
N LYS A 163 4.61 8.12 -27.00
CA LYS A 163 3.80 9.30 -27.34
C LYS A 163 2.86 9.05 -28.53
N ALA A 164 3.18 8.09 -29.39
CA ALA A 164 2.35 7.72 -30.54
C ALA A 164 1.19 6.77 -30.15
N ILE A 165 1.16 6.25 -28.94
CA ILE A 165 0.08 5.36 -28.48
C ILE A 165 -1.18 6.18 -28.24
N SER A 166 -2.23 5.93 -29.05
CA SER A 166 -3.55 6.51 -28.84
C SER A 166 -4.18 5.91 -27.56
N ARG A 167 -4.54 6.78 -26.62
CA ARG A 167 -5.24 6.35 -25.41
C ARG A 167 -6.76 6.27 -25.68
N PRO A 168 -7.46 5.25 -25.15
CA PRO A 168 -8.91 5.14 -25.28
C PRO A 168 -9.63 6.37 -24.71
N LYS A 169 -10.69 6.81 -25.36
CA LYS A 169 -11.54 7.87 -24.85
C LYS A 169 -12.33 7.37 -23.63
N THR A 170 -12.45 8.21 -22.60
CA THR A 170 -13.27 7.91 -21.43
C THR A 170 -14.74 7.89 -21.84
N PRO A 171 -15.50 6.81 -21.54
CA PRO A 171 -16.93 6.78 -21.83
C PRO A 171 -17.66 7.82 -20.98
N THR A 172 -18.65 8.48 -21.59
CA THR A 172 -19.44 9.56 -20.97
C THR A 172 -20.66 8.98 -20.27
N ALA A 173 -20.85 9.35 -19.00
CA ALA A 173 -22.06 9.00 -18.25
C ALA A 173 -23.19 9.95 -18.59
N ASP A 174 -24.40 9.42 -18.82
CA ASP A 174 -25.61 10.23 -18.91
C ASP A 174 -26.03 10.72 -17.52
N ARG A 175 -26.01 12.02 -17.31
CA ARG A 175 -26.39 12.69 -16.06
C ARG A 175 -27.74 13.38 -16.10
N SER A 176 -28.47 13.26 -17.22
CA SER A 176 -29.83 13.84 -17.36
C SER A 176 -30.88 13.06 -16.57
N LEU A 177 -30.57 11.83 -16.19
CA LEU A 177 -31.47 10.92 -15.47
C LEU A 177 -31.46 11.17 -13.96
N GLN A 178 -32.52 10.75 -13.27
CA GLN A 178 -32.56 10.76 -11.82
C GLN A 178 -31.49 9.80 -11.26
N MET A 179 -30.61 10.34 -10.42
CA MET A 179 -29.43 9.62 -9.91
C MET A 179 -29.56 9.23 -8.44
N VAL A 180 -29.12 8.03 -8.13
CA VAL A 180 -28.97 7.53 -6.76
C VAL A 180 -27.54 7.04 -6.51
N LYS A 181 -27.13 6.96 -5.24
CA LYS A 181 -25.78 6.49 -4.87
C LYS A 181 -25.83 5.04 -4.45
N VAL A 182 -24.96 4.22 -5.07
CA VAL A 182 -24.73 2.83 -4.72
C VAL A 182 -23.23 2.62 -4.43
N PRO A 183 -22.84 1.66 -3.59
CA PRO A 183 -21.42 1.37 -3.39
C PRO A 183 -20.81 0.75 -4.67
N LEU A 184 -19.55 1.07 -4.96
CA LEU A 184 -18.84 0.56 -6.14
C LEU A 184 -18.86 -0.98 -6.22
N ILE A 185 -18.83 -1.68 -5.09
CA ILE A 185 -18.88 -3.15 -5.05
C ILE A 185 -20.13 -3.73 -5.71
N ALA A 186 -21.23 -3.00 -5.72
CA ALA A 186 -22.45 -3.42 -6.43
C ALA A 186 -22.27 -3.38 -7.97
N LEU A 187 -21.38 -2.52 -8.46
CA LEU A 187 -21.18 -2.27 -9.90
C LEU A 187 -19.95 -2.96 -10.47
N ALA A 188 -18.98 -3.33 -9.63
CA ALA A 188 -17.67 -3.79 -10.10
C ALA A 188 -17.03 -4.80 -9.17
N TRP A 189 -16.10 -5.56 -9.73
CA TRP A 189 -15.07 -6.29 -8.98
C TRP A 189 -13.80 -5.44 -8.91
N GLY A 190 -13.06 -5.59 -7.83
CA GLY A 190 -11.80 -4.88 -7.63
C GLY A 190 -10.71 -5.76 -7.06
N ARG A 191 -9.49 -5.55 -7.55
CA ARG A 191 -8.29 -6.20 -7.02
C ARG A 191 -7.11 -5.25 -7.03
N SER A 192 -6.25 -5.36 -6.01
CA SER A 192 -5.06 -4.52 -5.88
C SER A 192 -3.83 -5.33 -5.49
N GLY A 193 -2.66 -4.74 -5.68
CA GLY A 193 -1.38 -5.32 -5.32
C GLY A 193 -0.22 -4.38 -5.60
N ASP A 194 0.97 -4.79 -5.14
CA ASP A 194 2.19 -4.03 -5.27
C ASP A 194 2.88 -4.15 -6.63
N LYS A 195 3.62 -3.11 -6.98
CA LYS A 195 4.60 -3.02 -8.05
C LYS A 195 5.81 -2.20 -7.53
N GLY A 196 6.64 -2.80 -6.68
CA GLY A 196 7.65 -2.07 -5.89
C GLY A 196 6.98 -1.18 -4.86
N ASP A 197 7.32 0.11 -4.80
CA ASP A 197 6.63 1.10 -3.94
C ASP A 197 5.35 1.68 -4.55
N LYS A 198 4.87 1.09 -5.65
CA LYS A 198 3.62 1.48 -6.31
C LYS A 198 2.55 0.44 -6.05
N ALA A 199 1.30 0.88 -5.93
CA ALA A 199 0.15 -0.02 -5.92
C ALA A 199 -0.64 0.13 -7.22
N ASN A 200 -1.07 -0.99 -7.79
CA ASN A 200 -2.09 -0.97 -8.82
C ASN A 200 -3.44 -1.42 -8.26
N ILE A 201 -4.52 -0.80 -8.75
CA ILE A 201 -5.89 -1.12 -8.39
C ILE A 201 -6.68 -1.30 -9.69
N GLY A 202 -7.01 -2.54 -10.02
CA GLY A 202 -7.88 -2.89 -11.14
C GLY A 202 -9.34 -2.92 -10.69
N ILE A 203 -10.21 -2.27 -11.45
CA ILE A 203 -11.67 -2.25 -11.27
C ILE A 203 -12.30 -2.70 -12.57
N ILE A 204 -13.06 -3.80 -12.53
CA ILE A 204 -13.76 -4.38 -13.70
C ILE A 204 -15.25 -4.20 -13.49
N ALA A 205 -15.92 -3.50 -14.40
CA ALA A 205 -17.36 -3.33 -14.35
C ALA A 205 -18.07 -4.68 -14.55
N ARG A 206 -19.08 -4.97 -13.72
CA ARG A 206 -19.91 -6.19 -13.82
C ARG A 206 -20.73 -6.23 -15.10
N LYS A 207 -21.13 -5.04 -15.60
CA LYS A 207 -21.77 -4.84 -16.90
C LYS A 207 -21.14 -3.64 -17.60
N GLN A 208 -21.09 -3.69 -18.94
CA GLN A 208 -20.50 -2.63 -19.75
C GLN A 208 -21.17 -1.27 -19.50
N GLU A 209 -22.48 -1.26 -19.32
CA GLU A 209 -23.29 -0.06 -19.06
C GLU A 209 -22.93 0.68 -17.76
N TYR A 210 -22.23 0.01 -16.79
CA TYR A 210 -21.80 0.63 -15.54
C TYR A 210 -20.49 1.41 -15.68
N LEU A 211 -19.68 1.07 -16.69
CA LEU A 211 -18.34 1.65 -16.87
C LEU A 211 -18.34 3.18 -16.99
N PRO A 212 -19.26 3.83 -17.71
CA PRO A 212 -19.32 5.29 -17.80
C PRO A 212 -19.47 5.96 -16.43
N TYR A 213 -20.33 5.43 -15.57
CA TYR A 213 -20.59 5.98 -14.23
C TYR A 213 -19.43 5.74 -13.29
N ILE A 214 -18.80 4.58 -13.37
CA ILE A 214 -17.57 4.26 -12.62
C ILE A 214 -16.45 5.21 -13.05
N CYS A 215 -16.23 5.42 -14.33
CA CYS A 215 -15.21 6.34 -14.86
C CYS A 215 -15.46 7.80 -14.45
N ALA A 216 -16.73 8.23 -14.43
CA ALA A 216 -17.12 9.59 -14.04
C ALA A 216 -16.89 9.84 -12.53
N ALA A 217 -17.08 8.82 -11.69
CA ALA A 217 -16.93 8.91 -10.23
C ALA A 217 -15.49 8.71 -9.76
N LEU A 218 -14.75 7.77 -10.38
CA LEU A 218 -13.39 7.44 -10.01
C LEU A 218 -12.38 8.17 -10.89
N THR A 219 -12.24 9.48 -10.68
CA THR A 219 -11.16 10.27 -11.26
C THR A 219 -9.87 10.11 -10.47
N GLU A 220 -8.73 10.44 -11.09
CA GLU A 220 -7.43 10.45 -10.41
C GLU A 220 -7.45 11.30 -9.13
N ALA A 221 -8.15 12.44 -9.16
CA ALA A 221 -8.30 13.35 -8.02
C ALA A 221 -9.09 12.70 -6.86
N ILE A 222 -10.17 11.99 -7.17
CA ILE A 222 -10.98 11.28 -6.16
C ILE A 222 -10.17 10.13 -5.54
N VAL A 223 -9.47 9.34 -6.36
CA VAL A 223 -8.62 8.26 -5.87
C VAL A 223 -7.47 8.82 -5.02
N ARG A 224 -6.80 9.89 -5.47
CA ARG A 224 -5.79 10.59 -4.66
C ARG A 224 -6.34 11.03 -3.30
N LYS A 225 -7.53 11.63 -3.25
CA LYS A 225 -8.18 12.04 -2.00
C LYS A 225 -8.45 10.84 -1.09
N ARG A 226 -8.87 9.70 -1.67
CA ARG A 226 -9.18 8.48 -0.91
C ARG A 226 -7.93 7.88 -0.25
N PHE A 227 -6.79 7.97 -0.91
CA PHE A 227 -5.50 7.45 -0.43
C PHE A 227 -4.56 8.51 0.12
N ALA A 228 -5.04 9.73 0.40
CA ALA A 228 -4.21 10.86 0.82
C ALA A 228 -3.33 10.55 2.04
N HIS A 229 -3.85 9.78 3.02
CA HIS A 229 -3.13 9.38 4.22
C HIS A 229 -1.97 8.41 3.97
N PHE A 230 -1.95 7.73 2.82
CA PHE A 230 -0.83 6.89 2.37
C PHE A 230 0.17 7.65 1.49
N LEU A 231 -0.28 8.72 0.83
CA LEU A 231 0.48 9.53 -0.12
C LEU A 231 1.16 10.75 0.54
N SER A 232 1.02 10.94 1.84
CA SER A 232 1.21 12.20 2.57
C SER A 232 2.60 12.83 2.46
N ASN A 233 3.65 12.09 2.13
CA ASN A 233 5.02 12.60 2.11
C ASN A 233 5.62 12.72 0.71
N SER A 234 4.89 12.37 -0.32
CA SER A 234 5.39 12.45 -1.69
C SER A 234 4.91 13.74 -2.37
N LYS A 235 5.81 14.68 -2.60
CA LYS A 235 5.57 15.80 -3.55
C LYS A 235 5.23 15.29 -4.95
N LYS A 236 5.47 14.00 -5.21
CA LYS A 236 5.26 13.27 -6.47
C LYS A 236 4.11 12.27 -6.42
N GLY A 237 3.42 12.08 -5.28
CA GLY A 237 2.32 11.11 -5.14
C GLY A 237 1.32 11.27 -6.28
N ASN A 238 1.62 10.60 -7.40
CA ASN A 238 0.81 10.66 -8.60
C ASN A 238 -0.12 9.47 -8.65
N VAL A 239 -1.34 9.71 -9.07
CA VAL A 239 -2.32 8.69 -9.40
C VAL A 239 -2.56 8.77 -10.91
N GLU A 240 -2.27 7.70 -11.61
CA GLU A 240 -2.54 7.55 -13.03
C GLU A 240 -3.71 6.60 -13.23
N ARG A 241 -4.53 6.87 -14.25
CA ARG A 241 -5.66 6.04 -14.62
C ARG A 241 -5.52 5.54 -16.04
N TYR A 242 -5.72 4.24 -16.23
CA TYR A 242 -5.67 3.57 -17.52
C TYR A 242 -6.99 2.90 -17.80
N LEU A 243 -7.56 3.16 -18.99
CA LEU A 243 -8.75 2.48 -19.49
C LEU A 243 -8.36 1.20 -20.21
N LEU A 244 -9.09 0.12 -19.94
CA LEU A 244 -8.94 -1.19 -20.56
C LEU A 244 -10.27 -1.59 -21.23
N PRO A 245 -10.60 -1.02 -22.41
CA PRO A 245 -11.93 -1.11 -23.00
C PRO A 245 -12.37 -2.56 -23.28
N ALA A 246 -11.45 -3.40 -23.77
CA ALA A 246 -11.76 -4.81 -24.07
C ALA A 246 -12.19 -5.62 -22.83
N SER A 247 -11.83 -5.16 -21.64
CA SER A 247 -12.18 -5.82 -20.36
C SER A 247 -13.24 -5.06 -19.58
N ASN A 248 -13.82 -3.97 -20.11
CA ASN A 248 -14.69 -3.05 -19.39
C ASN A 248 -14.11 -2.62 -18.05
N ALA A 249 -12.80 -2.29 -18.02
CA ALA A 249 -12.05 -2.07 -16.80
C ALA A 249 -11.28 -0.75 -16.81
N ILE A 250 -10.95 -0.31 -15.61
CA ILE A 250 -9.98 0.75 -15.34
C ILE A 250 -8.92 0.23 -14.40
N ASN A 251 -7.69 0.67 -14.60
CA ASN A 251 -6.59 0.40 -13.67
C ASN A 251 -6.02 1.73 -13.17
N PHE A 252 -5.84 1.83 -11.86
CA PHE A 252 -5.14 2.94 -11.22
C PHE A 252 -3.74 2.48 -10.84
N LEU A 253 -2.75 3.33 -11.10
CA LEU A 253 -1.39 3.19 -10.62
C LEU A 253 -1.12 4.34 -9.63
N LEU A 254 -0.90 3.98 -8.36
CA LEU A 254 -0.59 4.91 -7.29
C LEU A 254 0.91 4.83 -7.01
N HIS A 255 1.61 5.94 -7.16
CA HIS A 255 3.04 6.03 -6.93
C HIS A 255 3.37 6.34 -5.48
N ASP A 256 4.49 5.81 -4.97
CA ASP A 256 5.06 6.08 -3.64
C ASP A 256 4.04 5.92 -2.50
N VAL A 257 3.18 4.89 -2.60
CA VAL A 257 2.01 4.71 -1.74
C VAL A 257 2.17 3.60 -0.71
N LEU A 258 3.21 2.74 -0.85
CA LEU A 258 3.39 1.56 0.00
C LEU A 258 4.47 1.73 1.09
N GLY A 259 5.13 2.90 1.17
CA GLY A 259 6.18 3.16 2.17
C GLY A 259 7.46 2.37 1.93
N GLY A 260 7.87 2.28 0.66
CA GLY A 260 9.06 1.56 0.22
C GLY A 260 8.78 0.17 -0.36
N GLY A 261 7.52 -0.25 -0.41
CA GLY A 261 7.10 -1.53 -0.99
C GLY A 261 7.10 -2.70 -0.02
N GLY A 262 6.67 -3.86 -0.49
CA GLY A 262 6.34 -5.02 0.34
C GLY A 262 7.45 -5.52 1.26
N VAL A 263 8.72 -5.38 0.86
CA VAL A 263 9.88 -5.86 1.64
C VAL A 263 10.55 -4.75 2.48
N ALA A 264 10.24 -3.48 2.22
CA ALA A 264 10.81 -2.33 2.93
C ALA A 264 9.82 -1.65 3.88
N SER A 265 8.53 -1.73 3.62
CA SER A 265 7.49 -1.04 4.39
C SER A 265 7.33 -1.61 5.79
N ILE A 266 7.02 -0.71 6.73
CA ILE A 266 6.57 -1.08 8.08
C ILE A 266 5.06 -0.97 8.26
N ARG A 267 4.29 -0.79 7.19
CA ARG A 267 2.82 -0.75 7.23
C ARG A 267 2.23 -2.15 7.34
N ASN A 268 1.02 -2.26 7.90
CA ASN A 268 0.31 -3.54 8.02
C ASN A 268 -0.02 -4.12 6.63
N ASP A 269 -0.51 -3.29 5.70
CA ASP A 269 -0.71 -3.66 4.30
C ASP A 269 0.45 -3.12 3.43
N ALA A 270 1.61 -3.74 3.57
CA ALA A 270 2.82 -3.37 2.84
C ALA A 270 2.72 -3.59 1.32
N GLN A 271 1.76 -4.40 0.88
CA GLN A 271 1.56 -4.76 -0.52
C GLN A 271 0.29 -4.15 -1.14
N GLY A 272 -0.47 -3.33 -0.42
CA GLY A 272 -1.70 -2.72 -0.92
C GLY A 272 -2.78 -3.75 -1.32
N LYS A 273 -2.82 -4.91 -0.67
CA LYS A 273 -3.81 -5.97 -0.97
C LYS A 273 -5.23 -5.55 -0.62
N GLY A 274 -5.39 -4.73 0.42
CA GLY A 274 -6.67 -4.16 0.84
C GLY A 274 -7.11 -2.92 0.06
N TYR A 275 -6.27 -2.33 -0.78
CA TYR A 275 -6.56 -1.03 -1.41
C TYR A 275 -7.79 -1.07 -2.32
N ALA A 276 -8.01 -2.16 -3.06
CA ALA A 276 -9.23 -2.31 -3.84
C ALA A 276 -10.48 -2.29 -2.96
N GLN A 277 -10.45 -2.88 -1.75
CA GLN A 277 -11.57 -2.88 -0.82
C GLN A 277 -11.91 -1.47 -0.33
N LEU A 278 -10.89 -0.61 -0.15
CA LEU A 278 -11.10 0.80 0.19
C LEU A 278 -11.84 1.55 -0.92
N LEU A 279 -11.54 1.27 -2.21
CA LEU A 279 -12.26 1.84 -3.34
C LEU A 279 -13.65 1.24 -3.52
N LEU A 280 -13.83 -0.06 -3.32
CA LEU A 280 -15.10 -0.75 -3.49
C LEU A 280 -16.20 -0.20 -2.54
N SER A 281 -15.81 0.46 -1.45
CA SER A 281 -16.74 1.16 -0.56
C SER A 281 -17.14 2.57 -1.04
N CYS A 282 -16.57 3.07 -2.14
CA CYS A 282 -16.87 4.41 -2.65
C CYS A 282 -18.32 4.49 -3.19
N PRO A 283 -19.05 5.57 -2.88
CA PRO A 283 -20.36 5.80 -3.48
C PRO A 283 -20.23 6.24 -4.95
N ILE A 284 -20.94 5.57 -5.82
CA ILE A 284 -21.05 5.85 -7.26
C ILE A 284 -22.47 6.31 -7.54
N SER A 285 -22.63 7.45 -8.22
CA SER A 285 -23.92 7.91 -8.68
C SER A 285 -24.29 7.20 -9.98
N VAL A 286 -25.44 6.55 -10.00
CA VAL A 286 -26.01 5.82 -11.16
C VAL A 286 -27.48 6.18 -11.35
N PRO A 287 -28.06 6.03 -12.55
CA PRO A 287 -29.49 6.13 -12.75
C PRO A 287 -30.28 5.18 -11.84
N THR A 288 -31.45 5.62 -11.38
CA THR A 288 -32.35 4.81 -10.53
C THR A 288 -32.65 3.46 -11.16
N ALA A 289 -32.88 3.43 -12.48
CA ALA A 289 -33.12 2.19 -13.23
C ALA A 289 -31.97 1.16 -13.12
N ILE A 290 -30.71 1.63 -13.06
CA ILE A 290 -29.57 0.75 -12.80
C ILE A 290 -29.62 0.24 -11.36
N ALA A 291 -29.86 1.12 -10.39
CA ALA A 291 -29.86 0.74 -8.97
C ALA A 291 -30.92 -0.33 -8.66
N GLU A 292 -32.07 -0.27 -9.28
CA GLU A 292 -33.17 -1.24 -9.14
C GLU A 292 -32.78 -2.65 -9.65
N THR A 293 -31.79 -2.75 -10.53
CA THR A 293 -31.30 -4.04 -11.03
C THR A 293 -30.20 -4.67 -10.16
N LEU A 294 -29.78 -4.00 -9.08
CA LEU A 294 -28.65 -4.42 -8.25
C LEU A 294 -29.03 -5.27 -7.02
N SER A 295 -30.25 -5.81 -6.99
CA SER A 295 -30.77 -6.66 -5.91
C SER A 295 -30.05 -8.01 -5.78
#